data_13f9a12c7985cced2f6db0dfb2778411
#
_entry.id   13f9a12c7985cced2f6db0dfb2778411
#
_cell.length_a   1.000
_cell.length_b   1.000
_cell.length_c   1.000
_cell.angle_alpha   90.00
_cell.angle_beta   90.00
_cell.angle_gamma   90.00
#
_symmetry.space_group_name_H-M   'P 1'
#
loop_
_entity.id
_entity.type
_entity.pdbx_description
1 polymer ?
#
loop_
_entity_poly.entity_id
_entity_poly.type
_entity_poly.pdbx_seq_one_letter_code
_entity_poly.pdbx_strand_id
1 'polypeptide(L)'
;MPEYSLPKRRRIYLMRHGDVTYFDATGRAIDPETVPLNAAGREQASAAGRVFAEQQIRFDRVIVSGLPRTVETAQRVLAETGQHIELEIEPALQEIRGGKLTYIPPEDMEAAFLGVFDGVVSESTQFLGGETIGALFDRVLPAVAALREDSAWDTVLLVLHGGVNRAILSHAITAGGRTFFGHLSQATGCINALDVGAAPRDWVLRTLNYSPPSPLHREVRNTTMEMLYAQFIQYKRQA
;
A
#
# COMPACT_ATOMS: atom_id res chain seq x y z
N MET A 1 37.46 1.73 25.40
CA MET A 1 36.44 2.35 24.48
C MET A 1 35.15 1.66 24.79
N PRO A 2 34.01 2.36 24.77
CA PRO A 2 32.72 1.68 24.96
C PRO A 2 32.52 0.66 23.83
N GLU A 3 32.10 -0.55 24.18
CA GLU A 3 31.82 -1.62 23.24
C GLU A 3 30.60 -1.25 22.38
N TYR A 4 30.74 -1.25 21.05
CA TYR A 4 29.63 -0.98 20.17
C TYR A 4 28.70 -2.19 20.10
N SER A 5 27.44 -2.03 20.48
CA SER A 5 26.42 -3.06 20.33
C SER A 5 25.58 -2.83 19.05
N LEU A 6 25.35 -3.90 18.29
CA LEU A 6 24.48 -3.81 17.10
C LEU A 6 23.05 -3.44 17.48
N PRO A 7 22.40 -2.51 16.76
CA PRO A 7 21.01 -2.18 16.98
C PRO A 7 20.11 -3.40 16.75
N LYS A 8 19.18 -3.64 17.67
CA LYS A 8 18.12 -4.63 17.45
C LYS A 8 17.01 -3.97 16.66
N ARG A 9 16.70 -4.53 15.48
CA ARG A 9 15.60 -4.07 14.62
C ARG A 9 14.61 -5.19 14.39
N ARG A 10 13.34 -4.81 14.30
CA ARG A 10 12.20 -5.66 13.94
C ARG A 10 11.87 -5.45 12.47
N ARG A 11 11.23 -6.43 11.84
CA ARG A 11 10.94 -6.43 10.40
C ARG A 11 9.45 -6.16 10.12
N ILE A 12 9.18 -5.17 9.27
CA ILE A 12 7.87 -4.92 8.68
C ILE A 12 7.92 -5.36 7.21
N TYR A 13 7.09 -6.31 6.82
CA TYR A 13 6.74 -6.55 5.43
C TYR A 13 5.50 -5.75 5.11
N LEU A 14 5.63 -4.75 4.25
CA LEU A 14 4.57 -3.86 3.83
C LEU A 14 4.13 -4.24 2.42
N MET A 15 2.95 -4.82 2.29
CA MET A 15 2.43 -5.34 1.04
C MET A 15 1.26 -4.50 0.54
N ARG A 16 1.17 -4.24 -0.76
CA ARG A 16 -0.05 -3.75 -1.39
C ARG A 16 -0.96 -4.94 -1.70
N HIS A 17 -2.28 -4.77 -1.51
CA HIS A 17 -3.27 -5.77 -1.94
C HIS A 17 -3.09 -6.13 -3.42
N GLY A 18 -3.53 -7.33 -3.80
CA GLY A 18 -3.55 -7.80 -5.18
C GLY A 18 -4.49 -6.97 -6.07
N ASP A 19 -4.45 -7.22 -7.37
CA ASP A 19 -5.21 -6.47 -8.36
C ASP A 19 -6.73 -6.58 -8.18
N VAL A 20 -7.44 -5.50 -8.54
CA VAL A 20 -8.89 -5.36 -8.44
C VAL A 20 -9.44 -4.69 -9.69
N THR A 21 -10.75 -4.81 -9.92
CA THR A 21 -11.44 -4.15 -11.03
C THR A 21 -12.39 -3.10 -10.49
N TYR A 22 -12.13 -1.83 -10.78
CA TYR A 22 -12.91 -0.69 -10.26
C TYR A 22 -14.11 -0.30 -11.15
N PHE A 23 -14.25 -0.91 -12.32
CA PHE A 23 -15.36 -0.66 -13.23
C PHE A 23 -16.00 -1.97 -13.64
N ASP A 24 -17.33 -2.03 -13.66
CA ASP A 24 -18.05 -3.21 -14.17
C ASP A 24 -17.99 -3.31 -15.70
N ALA A 25 -18.58 -4.36 -16.26
CA ALA A 25 -18.59 -4.60 -17.71
C ALA A 25 -19.32 -3.50 -18.51
N THR A 26 -20.13 -2.66 -17.85
CA THR A 26 -20.82 -1.52 -18.45
C THR A 26 -20.06 -0.21 -18.29
N GLY A 27 -18.87 -0.24 -17.64
CA GLY A 27 -18.06 0.94 -17.35
C GLY A 27 -18.53 1.76 -16.15
N ARG A 28 -19.47 1.25 -15.36
CA ARG A 28 -19.91 1.91 -14.13
C ARG A 28 -18.89 1.65 -13.02
N ALA A 29 -18.52 2.70 -12.29
CA ALA A 29 -17.63 2.57 -11.14
C ALA A 29 -18.27 1.70 -10.04
N ILE A 30 -17.48 0.77 -9.52
CA ILE A 30 -17.80 -0.07 -8.37
C ILE A 30 -17.33 0.68 -7.11
N ASP A 31 -18.09 0.59 -6.03
CA ASP A 31 -17.72 1.18 -4.75
C ASP A 31 -16.34 0.64 -4.29
N PRO A 32 -15.32 1.52 -4.16
CA PRO A 32 -13.98 1.10 -3.78
C PRO A 32 -13.89 0.39 -2.42
N GLU A 33 -14.86 0.59 -1.53
CA GLU A 33 -14.86 -0.05 -0.22
C GLU A 33 -15.26 -1.54 -0.29
N THR A 34 -15.99 -1.94 -1.32
CA THR A 34 -16.53 -3.31 -1.46
C THR A 34 -15.80 -4.18 -2.48
N VAL A 35 -14.87 -3.60 -3.25
CA VAL A 35 -14.18 -4.30 -4.36
C VAL A 35 -13.31 -5.46 -3.85
N PRO A 36 -13.57 -6.72 -4.29
CA PRO A 36 -12.74 -7.88 -4.01
C PRO A 36 -11.55 -7.95 -4.97
N LEU A 37 -10.63 -8.90 -4.72
CA LEU A 37 -9.59 -9.25 -5.69
C LEU A 37 -10.21 -9.82 -6.98
N ASN A 38 -9.63 -9.44 -8.12
CA ASN A 38 -9.88 -10.13 -9.38
C ASN A 38 -8.98 -11.39 -9.51
N ALA A 39 -9.06 -12.12 -10.61
CA ALA A 39 -8.28 -13.34 -10.82
C ALA A 39 -6.75 -13.07 -10.79
N ALA A 40 -6.30 -11.96 -11.39
CA ALA A 40 -4.89 -11.58 -11.37
C ALA A 40 -4.43 -11.22 -9.94
N GLY A 41 -5.26 -10.50 -9.18
CA GLY A 41 -4.96 -10.15 -7.80
C GLY A 41 -4.84 -11.35 -6.88
N ARG A 42 -5.65 -12.37 -7.11
CA ARG A 42 -5.56 -13.65 -6.38
C ARG A 42 -4.24 -14.37 -6.64
N GLU A 43 -3.83 -14.43 -7.90
CA GLU A 43 -2.54 -15.03 -8.27
C GLU A 43 -1.36 -14.23 -7.72
N GLN A 44 -1.41 -12.90 -7.77
CA GLN A 44 -0.38 -12.04 -7.18
C GLN A 44 -0.23 -12.27 -5.67
N ALA A 45 -1.35 -12.39 -4.95
CA ALA A 45 -1.35 -12.68 -3.51
C ALA A 45 -0.74 -14.05 -3.20
N SER A 46 -1.14 -15.10 -3.95
CA SER A 46 -0.57 -16.43 -3.81
C SER A 46 0.92 -16.46 -4.17
N ALA A 47 1.35 -15.75 -5.23
CA ALA A 47 2.75 -15.65 -5.60
C ALA A 47 3.61 -14.99 -4.49
N ALA A 48 3.08 -13.93 -3.85
CA ALA A 48 3.73 -13.33 -2.69
C ALA A 48 3.83 -14.30 -1.51
N GLY A 49 2.77 -15.04 -1.25
CA GLY A 49 2.74 -16.07 -0.20
C GLY A 49 3.79 -17.16 -0.44
N ARG A 50 3.94 -17.64 -1.67
CA ARG A 50 4.98 -18.61 -2.03
C ARG A 50 6.39 -18.09 -1.78
N VAL A 51 6.67 -16.81 -2.08
CA VAL A 51 7.97 -16.20 -1.74
C VAL A 51 8.22 -16.20 -0.24
N PHE A 52 7.23 -15.83 0.57
CA PHE A 52 7.37 -15.89 2.02
C PHE A 52 7.58 -17.33 2.53
N ALA A 53 6.89 -18.31 1.96
CA ALA A 53 7.05 -19.72 2.29
C ALA A 53 8.45 -20.25 1.93
N GLU A 54 8.94 -19.98 0.72
CA GLU A 54 10.27 -20.36 0.24
C GLU A 54 11.39 -19.76 1.10
N GLN A 55 11.19 -18.53 1.56
CA GLN A 55 12.14 -17.85 2.46
C GLN A 55 11.93 -18.23 3.94
N GLN A 56 11.00 -19.12 4.25
CA GLN A 56 10.66 -19.58 5.60
C GLN A 56 10.32 -18.44 6.57
N ILE A 57 9.73 -17.35 6.05
CA ILE A 57 9.36 -16.19 6.85
C ILE A 57 8.15 -16.53 7.72
N ARG A 58 8.26 -16.23 9.02
CA ARG A 58 7.19 -16.36 10.00
C ARG A 58 6.77 -14.99 10.47
N PHE A 59 5.46 -14.77 10.53
CA PHE A 59 4.88 -13.54 11.03
C PHE A 59 4.39 -13.75 12.46
N ASP A 60 4.62 -12.77 13.34
CA ASP A 60 4.02 -12.72 14.67
C ASP A 60 2.63 -12.10 14.60
N ARG A 61 2.45 -11.15 13.68
CA ARG A 61 1.18 -10.42 13.48
C ARG A 61 0.92 -10.19 12.00
N VAL A 62 -0.36 -10.16 11.64
CA VAL A 62 -0.82 -9.79 10.29
C VAL A 62 -1.91 -8.74 10.41
N ILE A 63 -1.63 -7.54 9.92
CA ILE A 63 -2.52 -6.38 10.04
C ILE A 63 -3.03 -5.99 8.65
N VAL A 64 -4.34 -5.77 8.56
CA VAL A 64 -5.05 -5.38 7.33
C VAL A 64 -5.88 -4.12 7.58
N SER A 65 -6.22 -3.40 6.51
CA SER A 65 -7.07 -2.21 6.62
C SER A 65 -8.56 -2.52 6.89
N GLY A 66 -8.97 -3.78 6.76
CA GLY A 66 -10.36 -4.22 6.86
C GLY A 66 -11.12 -4.22 5.53
N LEU A 67 -10.60 -3.63 4.46
CA LEU A 67 -11.26 -3.69 3.15
C LEU A 67 -11.12 -5.09 2.52
N PRO A 68 -12.15 -5.59 1.80
CA PRO A 68 -12.20 -6.97 1.31
C PRO A 68 -10.91 -7.41 0.57
N ARG A 69 -10.36 -6.55 -0.29
CA ARG A 69 -9.14 -6.82 -1.06
C ARG A 69 -7.89 -7.02 -0.19
N THR A 70 -7.78 -6.34 0.96
CA THR A 70 -6.65 -6.51 1.89
C THR A 70 -6.80 -7.77 2.71
N VAL A 71 -8.00 -8.06 3.16
CA VAL A 71 -8.34 -9.29 3.90
C VAL A 71 -8.09 -10.52 3.02
N GLU A 72 -8.65 -10.55 1.78
CA GLU A 72 -8.46 -11.68 0.86
C GLU A 72 -6.98 -11.86 0.47
N THR A 73 -6.21 -10.76 0.28
CA THR A 73 -4.77 -10.84 0.00
C THR A 73 -4.03 -11.50 1.18
N ALA A 74 -4.26 -11.05 2.41
CA ALA A 74 -3.62 -11.60 3.59
C ALA A 74 -3.96 -13.09 3.80
N GLN A 75 -5.22 -13.46 3.64
CA GLN A 75 -5.67 -14.86 3.75
C GLN A 75 -4.96 -15.77 2.75
N ARG A 76 -4.78 -15.32 1.50
CA ARG A 76 -4.06 -16.08 0.48
C ARG A 76 -2.57 -16.21 0.78
N VAL A 77 -1.93 -15.14 1.25
CA VAL A 77 -0.53 -15.19 1.71
C VAL A 77 -0.37 -16.21 2.84
N LEU A 78 -1.25 -16.17 3.83
CA LEU A 78 -1.21 -17.11 4.98
C LEU A 78 -1.44 -18.55 4.53
N ALA A 79 -2.34 -18.79 3.59
CA ALA A 79 -2.60 -20.12 3.05
C ALA A 79 -1.35 -20.74 2.40
N GLU A 80 -0.60 -19.96 1.60
CA GLU A 80 0.64 -20.44 0.96
C GLU A 80 1.77 -20.68 1.98
N THR A 81 1.83 -19.89 3.05
CA THR A 81 2.85 -20.04 4.11
C THR A 81 2.49 -21.12 5.14
N GLY A 82 1.27 -21.65 5.11
CA GLY A 82 0.76 -22.61 6.11
C GLY A 82 0.68 -22.03 7.52
N GLN A 83 0.59 -20.70 7.67
CA GLN A 83 0.48 -20.03 8.96
C GLN A 83 -0.99 -19.74 9.29
N HIS A 84 -1.38 -19.99 10.53
CA HIS A 84 -2.73 -19.72 11.04
C HIS A 84 -2.65 -18.57 12.05
N ILE A 85 -2.73 -17.35 11.53
CA ILE A 85 -2.65 -16.09 12.30
C ILE A 85 -3.96 -15.35 12.12
N GLU A 86 -4.54 -14.89 13.22
CA GLU A 86 -5.73 -14.03 13.19
C GLU A 86 -5.38 -12.68 12.58
N LEU A 87 -6.25 -12.19 11.68
CA LEU A 87 -6.05 -10.89 11.05
C LEU A 87 -6.49 -9.76 11.99
N GLU A 88 -5.59 -8.85 12.26
CA GLU A 88 -5.89 -7.62 12.98
C GLU A 88 -6.36 -6.55 12.01
N ILE A 89 -7.48 -5.90 12.31
CA ILE A 89 -8.06 -4.84 11.47
C ILE A 89 -7.66 -3.49 12.04
N GLU A 90 -6.97 -2.67 11.22
CA GLU A 90 -6.62 -1.28 11.56
C GLU A 90 -7.23 -0.30 10.53
N PRO A 91 -8.41 0.28 10.82
CA PRO A 91 -9.10 1.17 9.89
C PRO A 91 -8.34 2.47 9.56
N ALA A 92 -7.43 2.91 10.43
CA ALA A 92 -6.57 4.05 10.14
C ALA A 92 -5.63 3.79 8.95
N LEU A 93 -5.44 2.52 8.54
CA LEU A 93 -4.62 2.13 7.41
C LEU A 93 -5.44 1.86 6.13
N GLN A 94 -6.71 2.29 6.05
CA GLN A 94 -7.50 2.25 4.81
C GLN A 94 -6.91 3.19 3.74
N GLU A 95 -7.20 2.91 2.45
CA GLU A 95 -6.68 3.70 1.33
C GLU A 95 -7.06 5.19 1.43
N ILE A 96 -6.26 6.05 0.80
CA ILE A 96 -6.57 7.46 0.66
C ILE A 96 -7.95 7.64 0.02
N ARG A 97 -8.78 8.48 0.62
CA ARG A 97 -10.19 8.62 0.24
C ARG A 97 -10.36 9.63 -0.87
N GLY A 98 -10.92 9.19 -2.01
CA GLY A 98 -11.35 10.10 -3.05
C GLY A 98 -12.63 10.84 -2.68
N GLY A 99 -12.83 12.01 -3.28
CA GLY A 99 -14.10 12.74 -3.27
C GLY A 99 -15.06 12.27 -4.37
N LYS A 100 -16.06 13.08 -4.63
CA LYS A 100 -17.02 12.82 -5.72
C LYS A 100 -16.47 13.41 -7.03
N LEU A 101 -16.19 12.56 -8.00
CA LEU A 101 -15.69 12.97 -9.32
C LEU A 101 -16.59 13.96 -10.03
N THR A 102 -17.91 13.95 -9.72
CA THR A 102 -18.87 14.90 -10.29
C THR A 102 -18.66 16.36 -9.85
N TYR A 103 -17.86 16.58 -8.81
CA TYR A 103 -17.52 17.92 -8.32
C TYR A 103 -16.20 18.44 -8.88
N ILE A 104 -15.46 17.61 -9.64
CA ILE A 104 -14.20 18.01 -10.27
C ILE A 104 -14.52 18.53 -11.66
N PRO A 105 -14.09 19.77 -12.00
CA PRO A 105 -14.21 20.30 -13.36
C PRO A 105 -13.55 19.35 -14.37
N PRO A 106 -14.11 19.19 -15.58
CA PRO A 106 -13.53 18.32 -16.61
C PRO A 106 -12.08 18.64 -16.95
N GLU A 107 -11.70 19.91 -16.95
CA GLU A 107 -10.34 20.41 -17.20
C GLU A 107 -9.35 20.01 -16.10
N ASP A 108 -9.79 19.82 -14.86
CA ASP A 108 -8.97 19.46 -13.71
C ASP A 108 -8.89 17.95 -13.48
N MET A 109 -9.64 17.14 -14.24
CA MET A 109 -9.80 15.72 -13.99
C MET A 109 -8.47 14.95 -14.08
N GLU A 110 -7.65 15.25 -15.08
CA GLU A 110 -6.34 14.63 -15.24
C GLU A 110 -5.42 14.91 -14.03
N ALA A 111 -5.34 16.17 -13.63
CA ALA A 111 -4.56 16.60 -12.48
C ALA A 111 -5.07 15.94 -11.17
N ALA A 112 -6.39 15.79 -11.01
CA ALA A 112 -6.99 15.13 -9.86
C ALA A 112 -6.64 13.64 -9.76
N PHE A 113 -6.53 12.94 -10.90
CA PHE A 113 -6.12 11.53 -10.95
C PHE A 113 -4.62 11.34 -10.76
N LEU A 114 -3.80 12.18 -11.38
CA LEU A 114 -2.36 11.94 -11.51
C LEU A 114 -1.52 12.74 -10.53
N GLY A 115 -1.96 13.96 -10.16
CA GLY A 115 -1.14 14.91 -9.42
C GLY A 115 -0.68 14.46 -8.04
N VAL A 116 -1.46 13.63 -7.34
CA VAL A 116 -1.07 13.07 -6.03
C VAL A 116 0.08 12.07 -6.15
N PHE A 117 0.32 11.53 -7.35
CA PHE A 117 1.33 10.50 -7.59
C PHE A 117 2.49 10.99 -8.47
N ASP A 118 2.61 12.31 -8.65
CA ASP A 118 3.68 12.94 -9.42
C ASP A 118 4.70 13.65 -8.50
N GLY A 119 5.92 13.14 -8.50
CA GLY A 119 7.05 13.74 -7.78
C GLY A 119 6.87 13.83 -6.26
N VAL A 120 7.30 14.96 -5.70
CA VAL A 120 7.12 15.32 -4.28
C VAL A 120 5.86 16.16 -4.15
N VAL A 121 4.92 15.68 -3.35
CA VAL A 121 3.56 16.22 -3.28
C VAL A 121 3.34 16.98 -1.98
N SER A 122 2.69 18.14 -2.07
CA SER A 122 2.32 18.95 -0.90
C SER A 122 1.29 18.26 -0.02
N GLU A 123 1.36 18.46 1.30
CA GLU A 123 0.35 17.97 2.24
C GLU A 123 -1.06 18.54 1.98
N SER A 124 -1.18 19.68 1.32
CA SER A 124 -2.48 20.27 0.95
C SER A 124 -3.12 19.65 -0.30
N THR A 125 -2.37 18.84 -1.07
CA THR A 125 -2.88 18.20 -2.29
C THR A 125 -3.96 17.17 -1.96
N GLN A 126 -5.10 17.27 -2.64
CA GLN A 126 -6.24 16.37 -2.47
C GLN A 126 -6.21 15.24 -3.48
N PHE A 127 -6.54 14.03 -3.04
CA PHE A 127 -6.77 12.90 -3.92
C PHE A 127 -8.20 12.91 -4.45
N LEU A 128 -8.37 13.08 -5.76
CA LEU A 128 -9.68 13.11 -6.43
C LEU A 128 -10.70 14.06 -5.74
N GLY A 129 -10.23 15.21 -5.26
CA GLY A 129 -11.07 16.18 -4.53
C GLY A 129 -11.54 15.70 -3.15
N GLY A 130 -10.91 14.69 -2.58
CA GLY A 130 -11.22 14.11 -1.27
C GLY A 130 -10.14 14.39 -0.22
N GLU A 131 -9.62 13.33 0.40
CA GLU A 131 -8.63 13.41 1.47
C GLU A 131 -7.33 14.08 0.99
N THR A 132 -6.74 14.94 1.82
CA THR A 132 -5.43 15.52 1.56
C THR A 132 -4.31 14.56 1.96
N ILE A 133 -3.11 14.76 1.41
CA ILE A 133 -1.90 14.04 1.85
C ILE A 133 -1.61 14.29 3.33
N GLY A 134 -1.87 15.50 3.84
CA GLY A 134 -1.72 15.82 5.26
C GLY A 134 -2.66 14.99 6.14
N ALA A 135 -3.95 14.92 5.78
CA ALA A 135 -4.93 14.11 6.49
C ALA A 135 -4.60 12.60 6.43
N LEU A 136 -4.07 12.11 5.31
CA LEU A 136 -3.57 10.75 5.19
C LEU A 136 -2.44 10.49 6.20
N PHE A 137 -1.44 11.38 6.29
CA PHE A 137 -0.37 11.26 7.28
C PHE A 137 -0.90 11.32 8.71
N ASP A 138 -1.86 12.19 9.00
CA ASP A 138 -2.42 12.40 10.36
C ASP A 138 -3.10 11.15 10.92
N ARG A 139 -3.65 10.27 10.06
CA ARG A 139 -4.25 9.00 10.51
C ARG A 139 -3.29 7.81 10.41
N VAL A 140 -2.44 7.75 9.39
CA VAL A 140 -1.56 6.61 9.13
C VAL A 140 -0.37 6.58 10.08
N LEU A 141 0.31 7.73 10.29
CA LEU A 141 1.54 7.75 11.07
C LEU A 141 1.34 7.43 12.56
N PRO A 142 0.26 7.87 13.23
CA PRO A 142 -0.02 7.43 14.61
C PRO A 142 -0.24 5.93 14.74
N ALA A 143 -0.94 5.29 13.78
CA ALA A 143 -1.14 3.84 13.80
C ALA A 143 0.20 3.08 13.62
N VAL A 144 1.08 3.57 12.75
CA VAL A 144 2.43 3.01 12.58
C VAL A 144 3.30 3.25 13.81
N ALA A 145 3.19 4.41 14.47
CA ALA A 145 3.90 4.71 15.70
C ALA A 145 3.47 3.76 16.84
N ALA A 146 2.16 3.57 17.03
CA ALA A 146 1.61 2.63 18.02
C ALA A 146 2.10 1.19 17.77
N LEU A 147 2.12 0.74 16.50
CA LEU A 147 2.70 -0.56 16.14
C LEU A 147 4.18 -0.65 16.53
N ARG A 148 4.96 0.40 16.34
CA ARG A 148 6.39 0.42 16.70
C ARG A 148 6.63 0.46 18.20
N GLU A 149 5.75 1.06 18.96
CA GLU A 149 5.82 1.10 20.44
C GLU A 149 5.51 -0.25 21.07
N ASP A 150 4.64 -1.05 20.45
CA ASP A 150 4.36 -2.41 20.89
C ASP A 150 5.58 -3.31 20.65
N SER A 151 6.11 -3.88 21.71
CA SER A 151 7.30 -4.76 21.67
C SER A 151 6.95 -6.25 21.49
N ALA A 152 5.69 -6.61 21.36
CA ALA A 152 5.22 -8.00 21.35
C ALA A 152 5.41 -8.71 19.98
N TRP A 153 6.12 -8.13 19.05
CA TRP A 153 6.37 -8.72 17.72
C TRP A 153 7.83 -8.48 17.28
N ASP A 154 8.34 -9.36 16.44
CA ASP A 154 9.62 -9.23 15.72
C ASP A 154 9.40 -9.04 14.22
N THR A 155 8.45 -9.79 13.66
CA THR A 155 8.12 -9.73 12.23
C THR A 155 6.62 -9.56 12.03
N VAL A 156 6.21 -8.48 11.33
CA VAL A 156 4.82 -8.19 11.03
C VAL A 156 4.59 -8.08 9.53
N LEU A 157 3.44 -8.60 9.07
CA LEU A 157 2.93 -8.37 7.72
C LEU A 157 1.82 -7.31 7.77
N LEU A 158 1.99 -6.22 7.03
CA LEU A 158 0.96 -5.23 6.77
C LEU A 158 0.46 -5.40 5.33
N VAL A 159 -0.82 -5.72 5.14
CA VAL A 159 -1.43 -5.80 3.79
C VAL A 159 -2.36 -4.62 3.60
N LEU A 160 -1.90 -3.64 2.84
CA LEU A 160 -2.51 -2.32 2.76
C LEU A 160 -2.71 -1.87 1.29
N HIS A 161 -2.53 -0.59 1.01
CA HIS A 161 -2.93 0.09 -0.22
C HIS A 161 -1.80 0.94 -0.82
N GLY A 162 -1.99 1.38 -2.06
CA GLY A 162 -0.98 2.13 -2.79
C GLY A 162 -0.63 3.48 -2.19
N GLY A 163 -1.62 4.28 -1.77
CA GLY A 163 -1.40 5.59 -1.15
C GLY A 163 -0.82 5.48 0.26
N VAL A 164 -1.39 4.58 1.07
CA VAL A 164 -0.93 4.32 2.44
C VAL A 164 0.50 3.79 2.47
N ASN A 165 0.83 2.84 1.59
CA ASN A 165 2.21 2.33 1.50
C ASN A 165 3.19 3.45 1.15
N ARG A 166 2.83 4.35 0.22
CA ARG A 166 3.66 5.52 -0.11
C ARG A 166 3.86 6.43 1.10
N ALA A 167 2.82 6.66 1.91
CA ALA A 167 2.93 7.47 3.11
C ALA A 167 3.92 6.85 4.12
N ILE A 168 3.82 5.54 4.37
CA ILE A 168 4.71 4.81 5.28
C ILE A 168 6.14 4.78 4.73
N LEU A 169 6.32 4.47 3.45
CA LEU A 169 7.63 4.45 2.79
C LEU A 169 8.28 5.83 2.78
N SER A 170 7.52 6.87 2.47
CA SER A 170 7.99 8.26 2.49
C SER A 170 8.48 8.67 3.87
N HIS A 171 7.71 8.32 4.92
CA HIS A 171 8.09 8.53 6.31
C HIS A 171 9.39 7.78 6.67
N ALA A 172 9.51 6.53 6.26
CA ALA A 172 10.71 5.73 6.50
C ALA A 172 11.94 6.29 5.77
N ILE A 173 11.82 6.63 4.47
CA ILE A 173 12.92 7.19 3.65
C ILE A 173 13.42 8.51 4.22
N THR A 174 12.52 9.33 4.77
CA THR A 174 12.88 10.62 5.39
C THR A 174 13.24 10.50 6.86
N ALA A 175 13.42 9.28 7.37
CA ALA A 175 13.76 9.01 8.77
C ALA A 175 12.80 9.70 9.77
N GLY A 176 11.50 9.58 9.52
CA GLY A 176 10.46 10.14 10.39
C GLY A 176 9.84 11.46 9.88
N GLY A 177 10.15 11.89 8.66
CA GLY A 177 9.58 13.09 8.05
C GLY A 177 8.18 12.90 7.45
N ARG A 178 7.62 14.00 6.96
CA ARG A 178 6.28 14.06 6.33
C ARG A 178 6.35 14.51 4.85
N THR A 179 7.44 14.23 4.17
CA THR A 179 7.55 14.48 2.73
C THR A 179 6.91 13.31 1.99
N PHE A 180 5.90 13.55 1.16
CA PHE A 180 5.23 12.51 0.40
C PHE A 180 5.85 12.35 -1.00
N PHE A 181 6.42 11.18 -1.26
CA PHE A 181 6.96 10.81 -2.56
C PHE A 181 5.91 10.06 -3.39
N GLY A 182 5.08 10.80 -4.12
CA GLY A 182 3.98 10.25 -4.92
C GLY A 182 4.45 9.28 -6.01
N HIS A 183 5.63 9.52 -6.58
CA HIS A 183 6.22 8.70 -7.66
C HIS A 183 6.79 7.35 -7.19
N LEU A 184 6.78 7.03 -5.88
CA LEU A 184 7.18 5.70 -5.42
C LEU A 184 6.20 4.66 -5.96
N SER A 185 6.63 3.86 -6.93
CA SER A 185 5.78 2.82 -7.51
C SER A 185 5.39 1.78 -6.46
N GLN A 186 4.13 1.37 -6.48
CA GLN A 186 3.59 0.29 -5.68
C GLN A 186 2.74 -0.59 -6.59
N ALA A 187 3.33 -1.64 -7.18
CA ALA A 187 2.61 -2.62 -7.97
C ALA A 187 1.59 -3.38 -7.12
N THR A 188 0.50 -3.85 -7.72
CA THR A 188 -0.46 -4.71 -7.03
C THR A 188 0.21 -6.02 -6.59
N GLY A 189 0.01 -6.43 -5.34
CA GLY A 189 0.67 -7.59 -4.75
C GLY A 189 2.17 -7.42 -4.44
N CYS A 190 2.73 -6.20 -4.56
CA CYS A 190 4.14 -5.95 -4.25
C CYS A 190 4.45 -6.05 -2.76
N ILE A 191 5.69 -6.39 -2.47
CA ILE A 191 6.26 -6.50 -1.13
C ILE A 191 7.33 -5.42 -0.97
N ASN A 192 7.27 -4.69 0.13
CA ASN A 192 8.35 -3.84 0.61
C ASN A 192 8.84 -4.41 1.95
N ALA A 193 10.12 -4.30 2.24
CA ALA A 193 10.70 -4.74 3.52
C ALA A 193 11.39 -3.57 4.21
N LEU A 194 11.00 -3.32 5.46
CA LEU A 194 11.50 -2.27 6.32
C LEU A 194 12.00 -2.86 7.63
N ASP A 195 13.18 -2.43 8.09
CA ASP A 195 13.62 -2.69 9.45
C ASP A 195 13.42 -1.45 10.30
N VAL A 196 12.90 -1.63 11.52
CA VAL A 196 12.62 -0.56 12.46
C VAL A 196 13.31 -0.82 13.80
N GLY A 197 14.07 0.15 14.27
CA GLY A 197 14.68 0.11 15.60
C GLY A 197 13.86 0.88 16.64
N ALA A 198 14.42 0.96 17.85
CA ALA A 198 13.78 1.65 18.97
C ALA A 198 13.73 3.18 18.80
N ALA A 199 14.76 3.78 18.17
CA ALA A 199 14.77 5.22 17.96
C ALA A 199 13.76 5.62 16.87
N PRO A 200 13.03 6.75 17.02
CA PRO A 200 12.01 7.20 16.06
C PRO A 200 12.53 7.30 14.61
N ARG A 201 13.79 7.65 14.43
CA ARG A 201 14.45 7.81 13.13
C ARG A 201 15.14 6.55 12.63
N ASP A 202 15.12 5.45 13.38
CA ASP A 202 15.78 4.19 13.00
C ASP A 202 14.90 3.37 12.07
N TRP A 203 14.99 3.73 10.79
CA TRP A 203 14.36 3.06 9.67
C TRP A 203 15.42 2.59 8.67
N VAL A 204 15.30 1.37 8.19
CA VAL A 204 16.14 0.85 7.11
C VAL A 204 15.26 0.22 6.03
N LEU A 205 15.22 0.82 4.86
CA LEU A 205 14.52 0.26 3.71
C LEU A 205 15.39 -0.84 3.08
N ARG A 206 14.90 -2.08 3.07
CA ARG A 206 15.60 -3.25 2.52
C ARG A 206 15.15 -3.58 1.10
N THR A 207 13.84 -3.49 0.86
CA THR A 207 13.24 -3.84 -0.42
C THR A 207 12.13 -2.86 -0.72
N LEU A 208 12.04 -2.41 -1.97
CA LEU A 208 11.00 -1.54 -2.46
C LEU A 208 10.33 -2.16 -3.68
N ASN A 209 8.99 -2.26 -3.65
CA ASN A 209 8.15 -2.63 -4.78
C ASN A 209 8.53 -3.97 -5.46
N TYR A 210 8.97 -4.96 -4.68
CA TYR A 210 9.25 -6.30 -5.21
C TYR A 210 7.94 -6.99 -5.58
N SER A 211 7.75 -7.30 -6.87
CA SER A 211 6.56 -7.98 -7.39
C SER A 211 6.93 -9.40 -7.82
N PRO A 212 6.55 -10.45 -7.09
CA PRO A 212 6.95 -11.83 -7.39
C PRO A 212 6.68 -12.30 -8.83
N PRO A 213 5.50 -11.98 -9.44
CA PRO A 213 5.24 -12.38 -10.83
C PRO A 213 6.13 -11.66 -11.85
N SER A 214 6.62 -10.46 -11.54
CA SER A 214 7.47 -9.67 -12.43
C SER A 214 8.45 -8.80 -11.62
N PRO A 215 9.52 -9.38 -11.04
CA PRO A 215 10.41 -8.67 -10.12
C PRO A 215 11.06 -7.42 -10.70
N LEU A 216 11.30 -7.41 -12.01
CA LEU A 216 11.91 -6.29 -12.73
C LEU A 216 10.89 -5.42 -13.46
N HIS A 217 9.59 -5.63 -13.25
CA HIS A 217 8.49 -4.85 -13.85
C HIS A 217 8.63 -4.70 -15.38
N ARG A 218 9.10 -5.74 -16.07
CA ARG A 218 9.49 -5.73 -17.49
C ARG A 218 8.40 -5.16 -18.40
N GLU A 219 7.15 -5.58 -18.19
CA GLU A 219 6.01 -5.22 -19.04
C GLU A 219 5.23 -4.00 -18.53
N VAL A 220 5.57 -3.47 -17.34
CA VAL A 220 4.82 -2.38 -16.72
C VAL A 220 5.59 -1.06 -16.91
N ARG A 221 5.00 -0.12 -17.65
CA ARG A 221 5.55 1.23 -17.87
C ARG A 221 4.64 2.33 -17.32
N ASN A 222 3.35 2.02 -17.17
CA ASN A 222 2.35 2.96 -16.69
C ASN A 222 2.06 2.74 -15.21
N THR A 223 1.69 3.80 -14.52
CA THR A 223 1.23 3.73 -13.14
C THR A 223 -0.22 3.22 -13.06
N THR A 224 -0.63 2.73 -11.90
CA THR A 224 -2.03 2.33 -11.67
C THR A 224 -3.01 3.48 -11.94
N MET A 225 -2.64 4.73 -11.60
CA MET A 225 -3.53 5.86 -11.78
C MET A 225 -3.64 6.30 -13.23
N GLU A 226 -2.58 6.22 -14.01
CA GLU A 226 -2.64 6.42 -15.47
C GLU A 226 -3.57 5.41 -16.13
N MET A 227 -3.48 4.14 -15.74
CA MET A 227 -4.37 3.09 -16.25
C MET A 227 -5.83 3.33 -15.84
N LEU A 228 -6.10 3.74 -14.59
CA LEU A 228 -7.44 4.06 -14.12
C LEU A 228 -8.00 5.30 -14.83
N TYR A 229 -7.20 6.33 -15.03
CA TYR A 229 -7.61 7.51 -15.78
C TYR A 229 -7.93 7.19 -17.24
N ALA A 230 -7.10 6.37 -17.90
CA ALA A 230 -7.36 5.90 -19.26
C ALA A 230 -8.68 5.13 -19.35
N GLN A 231 -8.97 4.22 -18.41
CA GLN A 231 -10.25 3.52 -18.33
C GLN A 231 -11.42 4.49 -18.13
N PHE A 232 -11.30 5.43 -17.19
CA PHE A 232 -12.32 6.45 -16.94
C PHE A 232 -12.67 7.24 -18.22
N ILE A 233 -11.66 7.70 -18.97
CA ILE A 233 -11.85 8.42 -20.23
C ILE A 233 -12.51 7.55 -21.29
N GLN A 234 -12.11 6.29 -21.41
CA GLN A 234 -12.70 5.33 -22.35
C GLN A 234 -14.19 5.15 -22.11
N TYR A 235 -14.60 4.93 -20.85
CA TYR A 235 -16.01 4.76 -20.51
C TYR A 235 -16.83 6.03 -20.70
N LYS A 236 -16.26 7.20 -20.39
CA LYS A 236 -16.94 8.49 -20.62
C LYS A 236 -17.23 8.78 -22.10
N ARG A 237 -16.44 8.20 -23.02
CA ARG A 237 -16.67 8.33 -24.48
C ARG A 237 -17.75 7.40 -25.02
N GLN A 238 -18.10 6.37 -24.27
CA GLN A 238 -19.10 5.37 -24.65
C GLN A 238 -20.49 5.65 -24.04
N ALA A 239 -20.58 6.52 -23.04
CA ALA A 239 -21.81 6.95 -22.37
C ALA A 239 -22.38 8.23 -23.01
#